data_be2e5a5ff1814c6712a1ec2ba8f8be20
#
_entry.id   be2e5a5ff1814c6712a1ec2ba8f8be20
#
_cell.length_a   1.000
_cell.length_b   1.000
_cell.length_c   1.000
_cell.angle_alpha   90.00
_cell.angle_beta   90.00
_cell.angle_gamma   90.00
#
_symmetry.space_group_name_H-M   'P 1'
#
loop_
_entity.id
_entity.type
_entity.pdbx_description
1 polymer ?
#
loop_
_entity_poly.entity_id
_entity_poly.type
_entity_poly.pdbx_seq_one_letter_code
_entity_poly.pdbx_strand_id
1 'polypeptide(L)'
;MAILYQHKIQEQLHFIGKKANRPFISWSEEIDHVDPVYFFSLGQACSFRQRFYWSDRTNETVYVGLGCTYIIETEEKEQRFRTVETEWKRWMEQTASYSNGTDAVPIIFGGFSFDPFKPRTEKWRAFPHAKMIVPTVLLSLKNGKATLTVTMCSGQNEEIIKKIGMLIRLLYQEQKQQTSSLPPLITYKEVQKEEWIDAVKKTIENIRKGKFDKVVLAREARLSFADAIDPSVVLQQLREQQPFSYIFAFEQEGQCFIGASPEQLVKKEKDTCYSICLAGSIRRGKTLQEDEQLGKWLMNDEKNLREHQFVVQMIKEAIEAVCKRVQIPSSPQLLKLQHIQHLYTPVIGEKCRAASVLSIVEQMHPTPALGGTPREKAIKEIREAEPLDRGWYAAPIGWMDAEGNGEFAVAIRSGLLQGKEASIFAGCGVVGDSDPMSEYEETKVKFTPMLSALGVERDE
;
A
#
# COMPACT_ATOMS: atom_id res chain seq x y z
N MET A 1 -28.15 -22.67 8.64
CA MET A 1 -26.69 -22.85 8.52
C MET A 1 -25.92 -21.74 9.25
N ALA A 2 -26.15 -20.46 8.96
CA ALA A 2 -25.47 -19.31 9.62
C ALA A 2 -25.48 -19.34 11.16
N ILE A 3 -26.63 -19.61 11.80
CA ILE A 3 -26.78 -19.61 13.25
C ILE A 3 -25.98 -20.76 13.90
N LEU A 4 -25.96 -21.94 13.30
CA LEU A 4 -25.17 -23.08 13.81
C LEU A 4 -23.67 -22.82 13.72
N TYR A 5 -23.22 -22.21 12.62
CA TYR A 5 -21.81 -21.85 12.42
C TYR A 5 -21.39 -20.73 13.37
N GLN A 6 -22.24 -19.72 13.58
CA GLN A 6 -22.03 -18.67 14.57
C GLN A 6 -21.83 -19.26 15.99
N HIS A 7 -22.73 -20.16 16.42
CA HIS A 7 -22.62 -20.81 17.74
C HIS A 7 -21.31 -21.61 17.88
N LYS A 8 -20.98 -22.41 16.87
CA LYS A 8 -19.73 -23.19 16.85
C LYS A 8 -18.50 -22.30 17.06
N ILE A 9 -18.38 -21.19 16.31
CA ILE A 9 -17.24 -20.28 16.44
C ILE A 9 -17.22 -19.59 17.81
N GLN A 10 -18.38 -19.14 18.31
CA GLN A 10 -18.48 -18.53 19.63
C GLN A 10 -18.07 -19.48 20.76
N GLU A 11 -18.51 -20.73 20.73
CA GLU A 11 -18.11 -21.76 21.69
C GLU A 11 -16.60 -22.04 21.65
N GLN A 12 -16.03 -22.15 20.46
CA GLN A 12 -14.58 -22.36 20.30
C GLN A 12 -13.77 -21.17 20.83
N LEU A 13 -14.15 -19.94 20.51
CA LEU A 13 -13.47 -18.73 21.01
C LEU A 13 -13.56 -18.62 22.53
N HIS A 14 -14.70 -18.95 23.13
CA HIS A 14 -14.84 -19.01 24.60
C HIS A 14 -13.96 -20.10 25.22
N PHE A 15 -13.92 -21.28 24.63
CA PHE A 15 -13.11 -22.40 25.13
C PHE A 15 -11.62 -22.10 25.08
N ILE A 16 -11.14 -21.58 23.94
CA ILE A 16 -9.73 -21.23 23.75
C ILE A 16 -9.36 -20.06 24.68
N GLY A 17 -10.23 -19.03 24.79
CA GLY A 17 -10.01 -17.89 25.67
C GLY A 17 -9.86 -18.23 27.16
N LYS A 18 -10.51 -19.30 27.63
CA LYS A 18 -10.39 -19.80 29.01
C LYS A 18 -9.14 -20.65 29.25
N LYS A 19 -8.62 -21.30 28.21
CA LYS A 19 -7.46 -22.23 28.32
C LYS A 19 -6.12 -21.58 28.01
N ALA A 20 -6.11 -20.40 27.39
CA ALA A 20 -4.88 -19.75 26.95
C ALA A 20 -4.02 -19.31 28.14
N ASN A 21 -2.74 -19.72 28.13
CA ASN A 21 -1.73 -19.30 29.10
C ASN A 21 -1.01 -18.00 28.68
N ARG A 22 -1.45 -17.37 27.61
CA ARG A 22 -0.83 -16.17 27.03
C ARG A 22 -1.82 -15.03 26.95
N PRO A 23 -1.34 -13.76 26.98
CA PRO A 23 -2.19 -12.57 26.92
C PRO A 23 -3.04 -12.46 25.65
N PHE A 24 -2.54 -13.00 24.52
CA PHE A 24 -3.24 -12.95 23.24
C PHE A 24 -3.48 -14.36 22.70
N ILE A 25 -4.57 -14.49 22.00
CA ILE A 25 -4.95 -15.72 21.28
C ILE A 25 -5.30 -15.40 19.86
N SER A 26 -4.89 -16.28 18.95
CA SER A 26 -5.27 -16.25 17.54
C SER A 26 -5.84 -17.61 17.16
N TRP A 27 -6.97 -17.61 16.48
CA TRP A 27 -7.62 -18.83 16.01
C TRP A 27 -7.99 -18.68 14.53
N SER A 28 -7.72 -19.70 13.74
CA SER A 28 -7.94 -19.68 12.29
C SER A 28 -8.73 -20.92 11.83
N GLU A 29 -9.67 -20.71 10.91
CA GLU A 29 -10.47 -21.77 10.28
C GLU A 29 -10.68 -21.46 8.80
N GLU A 30 -10.68 -22.50 7.95
CA GLU A 30 -11.07 -22.38 6.54
C GLU A 30 -12.60 -22.14 6.46
N ILE A 31 -13.00 -21.19 5.60
CA ILE A 31 -14.40 -20.81 5.39
C ILE A 31 -14.76 -20.87 3.90
N ASP A 32 -16.05 -20.79 3.57
CA ASP A 32 -16.48 -20.60 2.20
C ASP A 32 -15.95 -19.28 1.62
N HIS A 33 -15.80 -19.23 0.31
CA HIS A 33 -15.34 -18.03 -0.37
C HIS A 33 -16.28 -16.85 -0.14
N VAL A 34 -15.70 -15.70 0.23
CA VAL A 34 -16.41 -14.44 0.49
C VAL A 34 -15.82 -13.34 -0.39
N ASP A 35 -16.66 -12.49 -0.99
CA ASP A 35 -16.14 -11.30 -1.67
C ASP A 35 -15.43 -10.38 -0.66
N PRO A 36 -14.15 -10.03 -0.90
CA PRO A 36 -13.36 -9.29 0.08
C PRO A 36 -13.80 -7.83 0.25
N VAL A 37 -14.40 -7.19 -0.77
CA VAL A 37 -14.92 -5.82 -0.63
C VAL A 37 -16.22 -5.84 0.17
N TYR A 38 -17.07 -6.83 -0.05
CA TYR A 38 -18.23 -7.04 0.79
C TYR A 38 -17.85 -7.28 2.25
N PHE A 39 -16.83 -8.13 2.52
CA PHE A 39 -16.32 -8.34 3.87
C PHE A 39 -15.80 -7.02 4.49
N PHE A 40 -15.08 -6.21 3.73
CA PHE A 40 -14.62 -4.89 4.18
C PHE A 40 -15.80 -3.97 4.55
N SER A 41 -16.87 -3.95 3.75
CA SER A 41 -18.06 -3.13 4.01
C SER A 41 -18.80 -3.55 5.29
N LEU A 42 -18.85 -4.85 5.59
CA LEU A 42 -19.46 -5.37 6.82
C LEU A 42 -18.78 -4.86 8.09
N GLY A 43 -17.51 -4.47 8.01
CA GLY A 43 -16.78 -3.86 9.12
C GLY A 43 -17.49 -2.63 9.68
N GLN A 44 -18.06 -1.79 8.83
CA GLN A 44 -18.86 -0.62 9.25
C GLN A 44 -20.18 -1.05 9.91
N ALA A 45 -20.91 -1.99 9.32
CA ALA A 45 -22.16 -2.50 9.86
C ALA A 45 -21.96 -3.15 11.24
N CYS A 46 -20.82 -3.81 11.47
CA CYS A 46 -20.44 -4.42 12.75
C CYS A 46 -19.72 -3.46 13.71
N SER A 47 -19.66 -2.15 13.40
CA SER A 47 -19.02 -1.12 14.22
C SER A 47 -17.53 -1.38 14.51
N PHE A 48 -16.80 -1.95 13.57
CA PHE A 48 -15.35 -1.95 13.60
C PHE A 48 -14.83 -0.60 13.09
N ARG A 49 -14.06 0.10 13.94
CA ARG A 49 -13.56 1.46 13.64
C ARG A 49 -12.30 1.47 12.79
N GLN A 50 -11.56 0.37 12.79
CA GLN A 50 -10.38 0.17 11.97
C GLN A 50 -10.69 -0.92 10.97
N ARG A 51 -10.37 -0.65 9.71
CA ARG A 51 -10.49 -1.62 8.62
C ARG A 51 -9.28 -1.49 7.72
N PHE A 52 -8.79 -2.59 7.20
CA PHE A 52 -7.83 -2.55 6.10
C PHE A 52 -8.20 -3.54 4.99
N TYR A 53 -7.72 -3.24 3.82
CA TYR A 53 -7.78 -4.07 2.63
C TYR A 53 -6.41 -4.09 1.97
N TRP A 54 -5.99 -5.26 1.50
CA TRP A 54 -4.80 -5.44 0.69
C TRP A 54 -5.05 -6.51 -0.35
N SER A 55 -4.70 -6.26 -1.62
CA SER A 55 -4.54 -7.31 -2.61
C SER A 55 -3.24 -7.12 -3.39
N ASP A 56 -2.61 -8.23 -3.71
CA ASP A 56 -1.49 -8.22 -4.64
C ASP A 56 -1.95 -7.91 -6.08
N ARG A 57 -0.98 -7.76 -7.00
CA ARG A 57 -1.25 -7.38 -8.38
C ARG A 57 -2.04 -8.44 -9.19
N THR A 58 -2.05 -9.69 -8.73
CA THR A 58 -2.72 -10.82 -9.40
C THR A 58 -4.04 -11.18 -8.75
N ASN A 59 -4.38 -10.56 -7.61
CA ASN A 59 -5.49 -10.95 -6.73
C ASN A 59 -5.42 -12.41 -6.23
N GLU A 60 -4.24 -13.02 -6.26
CA GLU A 60 -4.01 -14.36 -5.69
C GLU A 60 -3.89 -14.33 -4.18
N THR A 61 -3.45 -13.17 -3.64
CA THR A 61 -3.38 -12.92 -2.20
C THR A 61 -4.20 -11.70 -1.86
N VAL A 62 -5.26 -11.88 -1.07
CA VAL A 62 -6.09 -10.78 -0.55
C VAL A 62 -6.22 -10.92 0.96
N TYR A 63 -6.00 -9.82 1.67
CA TYR A 63 -6.20 -9.70 3.11
C TYR A 63 -7.20 -8.58 3.41
N VAL A 64 -8.18 -8.87 4.27
CA VAL A 64 -9.10 -7.86 4.77
C VAL A 64 -9.18 -7.97 6.28
N GLY A 65 -8.79 -6.92 6.98
CA GLY A 65 -8.82 -6.87 8.43
C GLY A 65 -9.91 -5.96 8.97
N LEU A 66 -10.60 -6.43 10.00
CA LEU A 66 -11.63 -5.69 10.71
C LEU A 66 -11.29 -5.59 12.19
N GLY A 67 -11.39 -4.39 12.74
CA GLY A 67 -11.02 -4.09 14.12
C GLY A 67 -9.51 -4.11 14.34
N CYS A 68 -9.11 -3.88 15.56
CA CYS A 68 -7.71 -3.85 15.96
C CYS A 68 -7.57 -4.44 17.36
N THR A 69 -6.82 -5.52 17.46
CA THR A 69 -6.49 -6.17 18.74
C THR A 69 -5.19 -5.63 19.32
N TYR A 70 -4.25 -5.27 18.46
CA TYR A 70 -2.98 -4.70 18.88
C TYR A 70 -2.49 -3.66 17.87
N ILE A 71 -1.91 -2.58 18.37
CA ILE A 71 -1.34 -1.49 17.57
C ILE A 71 0.15 -1.40 17.89
N ILE A 72 0.95 -1.36 16.83
CA ILE A 72 2.35 -0.96 16.90
C ILE A 72 2.46 0.37 16.19
N GLU A 73 2.71 1.44 16.93
CA GLU A 73 2.89 2.78 16.35
C GLU A 73 4.07 3.49 17.00
N THR A 74 4.75 4.33 16.23
CA THR A 74 5.87 5.10 16.73
C THR A 74 6.03 6.43 15.99
N GLU A 75 6.49 7.43 16.73
CA GLU A 75 6.95 8.72 16.23
C GLU A 75 8.47 8.78 16.08
N GLU A 76 9.16 7.66 16.27
CA GLU A 76 10.60 7.59 16.01
C GLU A 76 10.92 7.86 14.55
N LYS A 77 11.99 8.61 14.32
CA LYS A 77 12.37 9.04 12.98
C LYS A 77 13.34 8.06 12.32
N GLU A 78 14.33 7.60 13.05
CA GLU A 78 15.45 6.83 12.48
C GLU A 78 15.24 5.31 12.58
N GLN A 79 14.68 4.81 13.69
CA GLN A 79 14.56 3.36 13.96
C GLN A 79 13.14 2.81 13.82
N ARG A 80 12.23 3.53 13.18
CA ARG A 80 10.80 3.18 13.11
C ARG A 80 10.52 1.78 12.54
N PHE A 81 11.28 1.32 11.54
CA PHE A 81 11.12 -0.03 10.97
C PHE A 81 11.56 -1.10 11.98
N ARG A 82 12.69 -0.89 12.63
CA ARG A 82 13.23 -1.79 13.64
C ARG A 82 12.36 -1.85 14.89
N THR A 83 11.79 -0.71 15.31
CA THR A 83 10.84 -0.64 16.42
C THR A 83 9.61 -1.49 16.13
N VAL A 84 9.02 -1.37 14.92
CA VAL A 84 7.89 -2.20 14.51
C VAL A 84 8.26 -3.69 14.51
N GLU A 85 9.40 -4.06 13.94
CA GLU A 85 9.84 -5.45 13.90
C GLU A 85 10.04 -6.05 15.30
N THR A 86 10.66 -5.29 16.19
CA THR A 86 10.93 -5.71 17.57
C THR A 86 9.65 -5.92 18.37
N GLU A 87 8.72 -4.95 18.29
CA GLU A 87 7.43 -5.05 18.98
C GLU A 87 6.55 -6.17 18.40
N TRP A 88 6.60 -6.40 17.08
CA TRP A 88 5.92 -7.52 16.45
C TRP A 88 6.41 -8.87 16.95
N LYS A 89 7.73 -9.10 17.01
CA LYS A 89 8.33 -10.33 17.55
C LYS A 89 7.90 -10.54 18.99
N ARG A 90 7.97 -9.50 19.82
CA ARG A 90 7.55 -9.53 21.22
C ARG A 90 6.06 -9.89 21.37
N TRP A 91 5.20 -9.32 20.54
CA TRP A 91 3.78 -9.63 20.55
C TRP A 91 3.51 -11.07 20.16
N MET A 92 4.20 -11.60 19.15
CA MET A 92 4.09 -13.02 18.74
C MET A 92 4.48 -13.99 19.85
N GLU A 93 5.53 -13.69 20.62
CA GLU A 93 5.93 -14.48 21.77
C GLU A 93 4.84 -14.56 22.86
N GLN A 94 3.99 -13.55 22.94
CA GLN A 94 2.87 -13.46 23.88
C GLN A 94 1.55 -13.99 23.32
N THR A 95 1.54 -14.49 22.10
CA THR A 95 0.35 -14.98 21.41
C THR A 95 0.32 -16.50 21.34
N ALA A 96 -0.81 -17.10 21.72
CA ALA A 96 -1.09 -18.52 21.49
C ALA A 96 -1.91 -18.65 20.19
N SER A 97 -1.38 -19.38 19.23
CA SER A 97 -2.04 -19.62 17.94
C SER A 97 -2.65 -21.01 17.88
N TYR A 98 -3.88 -21.07 17.41
CA TYR A 98 -4.65 -22.30 17.22
C TYR A 98 -5.20 -22.30 15.79
N SER A 99 -5.11 -23.43 15.10
CA SER A 99 -5.64 -23.56 13.75
C SER A 99 -6.50 -24.82 13.61
N ASN A 100 -7.52 -24.73 12.80
CA ASN A 100 -8.38 -25.85 12.44
C ASN A 100 -8.26 -26.07 10.92
N GLY A 101 -7.30 -26.94 10.54
CA GLY A 101 -7.11 -27.34 9.13
C GLY A 101 -6.48 -26.28 8.22
N THR A 102 -5.83 -25.25 8.77
CA THR A 102 -5.21 -24.18 7.99
C THR A 102 -3.82 -23.81 8.52
N ASP A 103 -2.92 -23.40 7.64
CA ASP A 103 -1.59 -22.86 7.95
C ASP A 103 -1.61 -21.33 8.14
N ALA A 104 -2.80 -20.72 8.26
CA ALA A 104 -2.92 -19.29 8.44
C ALA A 104 -2.33 -18.82 9.76
N VAL A 105 -1.54 -17.77 9.71
CA VAL A 105 -0.88 -17.14 10.86
C VAL A 105 -1.33 -15.68 10.98
N PRO A 106 -1.25 -15.08 12.18
CA PRO A 106 -1.48 -13.67 12.34
C PRO A 106 -0.54 -12.84 11.46
N ILE A 107 -1.08 -11.74 10.96
CA ILE A 107 -0.31 -10.73 10.24
C ILE A 107 -0.47 -9.36 10.89
N ILE A 108 0.52 -8.49 10.69
CA ILE A 108 0.36 -7.05 10.87
C ILE A 108 0.26 -6.37 9.52
N PHE A 109 -0.58 -5.35 9.43
CA PHE A 109 -0.77 -4.53 8.23
C PHE A 109 -0.71 -3.05 8.58
N GLY A 110 -0.10 -2.25 7.70
CA GLY A 110 -0.03 -0.81 7.87
C GLY A 110 1.00 -0.16 6.97
N GLY A 111 1.52 0.99 7.41
CA GLY A 111 2.43 1.77 6.61
C GLY A 111 3.33 2.70 7.42
N PHE A 112 4.10 3.46 6.67
CA PHE A 112 5.11 4.38 7.18
C PHE A 112 4.92 5.76 6.56
N SER A 113 5.44 6.82 7.20
CA SER A 113 5.52 8.14 6.55
C SER A 113 6.64 8.19 5.52
N PHE A 114 6.49 9.04 4.52
CA PHE A 114 7.54 9.24 3.50
C PHE A 114 8.82 9.82 4.13
N ASP A 115 8.71 10.95 4.81
CA ASP A 115 9.83 11.62 5.47
C ASP A 115 9.48 11.93 6.94
N PRO A 116 10.07 11.22 7.91
CA PRO A 116 9.79 11.44 9.32
C PRO A 116 10.35 12.76 9.86
N PHE A 117 11.20 13.45 9.10
CA PHE A 117 11.78 14.74 9.48
C PHE A 117 10.96 15.94 8.96
N LYS A 118 10.02 15.73 8.03
CA LYS A 118 9.05 16.75 7.64
C LYS A 118 8.00 16.90 8.75
N PRO A 119 7.69 18.14 9.23
CA PRO A 119 6.61 18.34 10.20
C PRO A 119 5.28 17.79 9.70
N ARG A 120 4.65 16.94 10.52
CA ARG A 120 3.36 16.34 10.18
C ARG A 120 2.24 17.37 10.31
N THR A 121 1.42 17.46 9.28
CA THR A 121 0.23 18.31 9.26
C THR A 121 -0.96 17.63 9.95
N GLU A 122 -1.98 18.40 10.34
CA GLU A 122 -3.21 17.89 10.95
C GLU A 122 -3.94 16.87 10.05
N LYS A 123 -3.83 17.00 8.73
CA LYS A 123 -4.34 16.04 7.75
C LYS A 123 -3.87 14.61 8.03
N TRP A 124 -2.63 14.43 8.42
CA TRP A 124 -1.99 13.13 8.66
C TRP A 124 -1.92 12.75 10.14
N ARG A 125 -2.68 13.43 11.02
CA ARG A 125 -2.64 13.18 12.48
C ARG A 125 -2.86 11.69 12.81
N ALA A 126 -3.82 11.05 12.16
CA ALA A 126 -4.13 9.64 12.38
C ALA A 126 -3.08 8.67 11.79
N PHE A 127 -2.11 9.16 11.01
CA PHE A 127 -1.09 8.38 10.29
C PHE A 127 0.32 8.76 10.78
N PRO A 128 0.81 8.14 11.88
CA PRO A 128 2.13 8.44 12.46
C PRO A 128 3.29 8.00 11.55
N HIS A 129 4.53 8.19 12.01
CA HIS A 129 5.72 7.82 11.24
C HIS A 129 5.80 6.32 10.94
N ALA A 130 5.26 5.49 11.81
CA ALA A 130 4.96 4.09 11.53
C ALA A 130 3.70 3.67 12.28
N LYS A 131 2.82 2.93 11.63
CA LYS A 131 1.66 2.30 12.26
C LYS A 131 1.33 1.00 11.57
N MET A 132 1.32 -0.07 12.38
CA MET A 132 0.92 -1.41 11.97
C MET A 132 -0.12 -1.94 12.95
N ILE A 133 -1.12 -2.64 12.46
CA ILE A 133 -2.20 -3.19 13.29
C ILE A 133 -2.30 -4.71 13.13
N VAL A 134 -2.62 -5.39 14.23
CA VAL A 134 -3.10 -6.76 14.24
C VAL A 134 -4.62 -6.70 14.22
N PRO A 135 -5.30 -7.16 13.15
CA PRO A 135 -6.75 -7.10 13.10
C PRO A 135 -7.40 -8.04 14.12
N THR A 136 -8.59 -7.65 14.59
CA THR A 136 -9.42 -8.54 15.42
C THR A 136 -9.97 -9.70 14.59
N VAL A 137 -10.40 -9.41 13.35
CA VAL A 137 -10.83 -10.43 12.39
C VAL A 137 -10.09 -10.20 11.08
N LEU A 138 -9.47 -11.24 10.56
CA LEU A 138 -8.75 -11.24 9.28
C LEU A 138 -9.39 -12.25 8.34
N LEU A 139 -9.86 -11.80 7.19
CA LEU A 139 -10.13 -12.64 6.03
C LEU A 139 -8.85 -12.73 5.19
N SER A 140 -8.41 -13.95 4.92
CA SER A 140 -7.28 -14.24 4.02
C SER A 140 -7.78 -15.05 2.84
N LEU A 141 -7.62 -14.53 1.63
CA LEU A 141 -7.82 -15.29 0.41
C LEU A 141 -6.43 -15.58 -0.18
N LYS A 142 -6.06 -16.83 -0.29
CA LYS A 142 -4.75 -17.23 -0.84
C LYS A 142 -4.87 -18.58 -1.55
N ASN A 143 -4.38 -18.63 -2.80
CA ASN A 143 -4.40 -19.86 -3.61
C ASN A 143 -5.81 -20.48 -3.72
N GLY A 144 -6.85 -19.66 -3.88
CA GLY A 144 -8.25 -20.09 -4.00
C GLY A 144 -8.91 -20.55 -2.70
N LYS A 145 -8.21 -20.48 -1.56
CA LYS A 145 -8.75 -20.79 -0.22
C LYS A 145 -9.08 -19.53 0.54
N ALA A 146 -10.18 -19.56 1.28
CA ALA A 146 -10.59 -18.51 2.19
C ALA A 146 -10.40 -18.97 3.64
N THR A 147 -9.74 -18.14 4.45
CA THR A 147 -9.52 -18.41 5.87
C THR A 147 -9.94 -17.21 6.70
N LEU A 148 -10.67 -17.48 7.77
CA LEU A 148 -11.00 -16.50 8.80
C LEU A 148 -10.08 -16.69 10.00
N THR A 149 -9.36 -15.63 10.38
CA THR A 149 -8.53 -15.60 11.59
C THR A 149 -9.12 -14.61 12.57
N VAL A 150 -9.35 -15.03 13.80
CA VAL A 150 -9.81 -14.18 14.91
C VAL A 150 -8.67 -14.05 15.91
N THR A 151 -8.30 -12.81 16.22
CA THR A 151 -7.26 -12.47 17.20
C THR A 151 -7.86 -11.61 18.30
N MET A 152 -7.62 -11.97 19.57
CA MET A 152 -8.18 -11.25 20.73
C MET A 152 -7.31 -11.38 21.97
N CYS A 153 -7.53 -10.53 22.96
CA CYS A 153 -6.94 -10.68 24.29
C CYS A 153 -7.56 -11.89 25.00
N SER A 154 -6.80 -12.60 25.83
CA SER A 154 -7.35 -13.65 26.70
C SER A 154 -8.20 -13.01 27.82
N GLY A 155 -9.33 -13.59 28.16
CA GLY A 155 -10.11 -13.30 29.38
C GLY A 155 -11.28 -12.31 29.29
N GLN A 156 -11.25 -11.29 28.44
CA GLN A 156 -12.38 -10.30 28.35
C GLN A 156 -12.77 -10.06 26.91
N ASN A 157 -13.75 -10.80 26.39
CA ASN A 157 -14.03 -10.80 24.95
C ASN A 157 -15.51 -10.80 24.57
N GLU A 158 -16.45 -10.61 25.51
CA GLU A 158 -17.88 -10.72 25.20
C GLU A 158 -18.36 -9.76 24.10
N GLU A 159 -17.91 -8.50 24.14
CA GLU A 159 -18.27 -7.52 23.12
C GLU A 159 -17.69 -7.89 21.74
N ILE A 160 -16.42 -8.32 21.71
CA ILE A 160 -15.75 -8.75 20.48
C ILE A 160 -16.43 -10.01 19.92
N ILE A 161 -16.73 -10.99 20.78
CA ILE A 161 -17.43 -12.21 20.38
C ILE A 161 -18.83 -11.90 19.83
N LYS A 162 -19.55 -10.93 20.40
CA LYS A 162 -20.84 -10.46 19.87
C LYS A 162 -20.68 -9.82 18.48
N LYS A 163 -19.67 -8.96 18.27
CA LYS A 163 -19.37 -8.35 16.97
C LYS A 163 -19.02 -9.39 15.91
N ILE A 164 -18.18 -10.37 16.28
CA ILE A 164 -17.83 -11.49 15.40
C ILE A 164 -19.08 -12.33 15.06
N GLY A 165 -19.92 -12.62 16.05
CA GLY A 165 -21.20 -13.31 15.82
C GLY A 165 -22.13 -12.57 14.85
N MET A 166 -22.20 -11.23 14.98
CA MET A 166 -22.95 -10.39 14.04
C MET A 166 -22.34 -10.44 12.63
N LEU A 167 -21.02 -10.32 12.52
CA LEU A 167 -20.29 -10.41 11.25
C LEU A 167 -20.58 -11.73 10.53
N ILE A 168 -20.43 -12.86 11.24
CA ILE A 168 -20.68 -14.19 10.69
C ILE A 168 -22.15 -14.32 10.23
N ARG A 169 -23.09 -13.81 11.03
CA ARG A 169 -24.49 -13.81 10.66
C ARG A 169 -24.73 -13.04 9.35
N LEU A 170 -24.13 -11.86 9.19
CA LEU A 170 -24.28 -11.04 8.00
C LEU A 170 -23.62 -11.69 6.77
N LEU A 171 -22.48 -12.36 6.95
CA LEU A 171 -21.77 -13.07 5.88
C LEU A 171 -22.62 -14.16 5.21
N TYR A 172 -23.45 -14.85 6.00
CA TYR A 172 -24.28 -15.95 5.53
C TYR A 172 -25.76 -15.59 5.32
N GLN A 173 -26.13 -14.30 5.45
CA GLN A 173 -27.43 -13.82 5.03
C GLN A 173 -27.43 -13.56 3.51
N GLU A 174 -28.62 -13.75 2.87
CA GLU A 174 -28.76 -13.37 1.46
C GLU A 174 -28.36 -11.92 1.24
N GLN A 175 -27.39 -11.72 0.37
CA GLN A 175 -26.86 -10.42 0.02
C GLN A 175 -27.93 -9.61 -0.73
N LYS A 176 -28.57 -8.66 -0.06
CA LYS A 176 -29.19 -7.56 -0.80
C LYS A 176 -28.05 -6.68 -1.29
N GLN A 177 -27.86 -6.60 -2.60
CA GLN A 177 -26.93 -5.63 -3.21
C GLN A 177 -27.29 -4.24 -2.68
N GLN A 178 -26.50 -3.75 -1.72
CA GLN A 178 -26.53 -2.33 -1.39
C GLN A 178 -25.83 -1.61 -2.53
N THR A 179 -26.59 -0.99 -3.41
CA THR A 179 -26.09 -0.08 -4.43
C THR A 179 -25.70 1.25 -3.77
N SER A 180 -24.63 1.27 -2.99
CA SER A 180 -24.04 2.51 -2.54
C SER A 180 -23.41 3.20 -3.76
N SER A 181 -23.77 4.45 -4.01
CA SER A 181 -23.17 5.28 -5.04
C SER A 181 -22.29 6.36 -4.40
N LEU A 182 -21.33 6.86 -5.18
CA LEU A 182 -20.56 8.01 -4.74
C LEU A 182 -21.42 9.26 -4.66
N PRO A 183 -21.23 10.11 -3.62
CA PRO A 183 -21.93 11.37 -3.52
C PRO A 183 -21.50 12.31 -4.64
N PRO A 184 -22.36 13.27 -5.06
CA PRO A 184 -22.01 14.26 -6.08
C PRO A 184 -20.81 15.10 -5.68
N LEU A 185 -19.90 15.34 -6.63
CA LEU A 185 -18.77 16.26 -6.47
C LEU A 185 -19.29 17.71 -6.41
N ILE A 186 -18.80 18.48 -5.42
CA ILE A 186 -19.10 19.90 -5.30
C ILE A 186 -17.95 20.75 -5.84
N THR A 187 -16.70 20.43 -5.43
CA THR A 187 -15.52 21.19 -5.83
C THR A 187 -14.32 20.29 -6.12
N TYR A 188 -13.52 20.72 -7.10
CA TYR A 188 -12.18 20.22 -7.35
C TYR A 188 -11.20 21.39 -7.25
N LYS A 189 -10.14 21.27 -6.47
CA LYS A 189 -9.13 22.31 -6.28
C LYS A 189 -7.72 21.72 -6.30
N GLU A 190 -6.87 22.21 -7.17
CA GLU A 190 -5.44 21.96 -7.11
C GLU A 190 -4.81 22.80 -6.00
N VAL A 191 -4.07 22.17 -5.10
CA VAL A 191 -3.48 22.82 -3.94
C VAL A 191 -2.11 23.39 -4.32
N GLN A 192 -1.89 24.67 -4.06
CA GLN A 192 -0.59 25.35 -4.22
C GLN A 192 0.07 25.07 -5.58
N LYS A 193 -0.71 25.20 -6.65
CA LYS A 193 -0.26 24.88 -8.02
C LYS A 193 0.96 25.73 -8.43
N GLU A 194 0.88 27.04 -8.24
CA GLU A 194 1.93 27.96 -8.68
C GLU A 194 3.21 27.77 -7.84
N GLU A 195 3.05 27.59 -6.53
CA GLU A 195 4.17 27.30 -5.63
C GLU A 195 4.88 25.99 -6.01
N TRP A 196 4.10 24.97 -6.44
CA TRP A 196 4.68 23.72 -6.91
C TRP A 196 5.45 23.90 -8.23
N ILE A 197 4.90 24.65 -9.20
CA ILE A 197 5.60 24.94 -10.46
C ILE A 197 6.90 25.69 -10.20
N ASP A 198 6.90 26.64 -9.28
CA ASP A 198 8.11 27.38 -8.91
C ASP A 198 9.12 26.51 -8.17
N ALA A 199 8.67 25.58 -7.34
CA ALA A 199 9.53 24.55 -6.74
C ALA A 199 10.20 23.69 -7.81
N VAL A 200 9.47 23.26 -8.85
CA VAL A 200 10.05 22.51 -9.99
C VAL A 200 11.12 23.33 -10.70
N LYS A 201 10.86 24.60 -11.04
CA LYS A 201 11.85 25.50 -11.68
C LYS A 201 13.14 25.61 -10.86
N LYS A 202 13.00 25.88 -9.57
CA LYS A 202 14.13 26.01 -8.64
C LYS A 202 14.91 24.70 -8.52
N THR A 203 14.22 23.56 -8.49
CA THR A 203 14.84 22.24 -8.44
C THR A 203 15.64 21.96 -9.72
N ILE A 204 15.14 22.29 -10.91
CA ILE A 204 15.86 22.21 -12.18
C ILE A 204 17.16 23.03 -12.13
N GLU A 205 17.10 24.27 -11.63
CA GLU A 205 18.29 25.11 -11.48
C GLU A 205 19.33 24.48 -10.51
N ASN A 206 18.87 23.88 -9.40
CA ASN A 206 19.73 23.22 -8.44
C ASN A 206 20.41 21.99 -9.04
N ILE A 207 19.69 21.21 -9.87
CA ILE A 207 20.23 20.08 -10.63
C ILE A 207 21.30 20.56 -11.62
N ARG A 208 21.01 21.60 -12.40
CA ARG A 208 21.97 22.18 -13.36
C ARG A 208 23.24 22.72 -12.68
N LYS A 209 23.15 23.13 -11.42
CA LYS A 209 24.29 23.51 -10.57
C LYS A 209 25.03 22.31 -9.95
N GLY A 210 24.63 21.08 -10.24
CA GLY A 210 25.26 19.85 -9.78
C GLY A 210 25.04 19.53 -8.30
N LYS A 211 23.97 20.06 -7.67
CA LYS A 211 23.68 19.75 -6.27
C LYS A 211 23.20 18.30 -6.08
N PHE A 212 22.42 17.80 -7.02
CA PHE A 212 21.89 16.44 -7.11
C PHE A 212 21.48 16.16 -8.56
N ASP A 213 21.16 14.90 -8.91
CA ASP A 213 20.93 14.49 -10.29
C ASP A 213 19.44 14.44 -10.64
N LYS A 214 18.61 14.04 -9.69
CA LYS A 214 17.15 13.85 -9.84
C LYS A 214 16.45 14.09 -8.50
N VAL A 215 15.28 14.70 -8.56
CA VAL A 215 14.35 14.83 -7.41
C VAL A 215 12.93 14.55 -7.88
N VAL A 216 12.15 13.83 -7.08
CA VAL A 216 10.71 13.64 -7.35
C VAL A 216 9.93 14.65 -6.53
N LEU A 217 9.13 15.49 -7.17
CA LEU A 217 8.27 16.47 -6.50
C LEU A 217 6.80 16.07 -6.61
N ALA A 218 6.10 16.09 -5.50
CA ALA A 218 4.69 15.73 -5.40
C ALA A 218 3.79 16.94 -5.17
N ARG A 219 2.52 16.80 -5.54
CA ARG A 219 1.47 17.79 -5.31
C ARG A 219 0.14 17.13 -4.96
N GLU A 220 -0.79 17.95 -4.47
CA GLU A 220 -2.09 17.55 -3.99
C GLU A 220 -3.21 18.19 -4.83
N ALA A 221 -4.31 17.43 -5.02
CA ALA A 221 -5.59 18.00 -5.38
C ALA A 221 -6.64 17.60 -4.34
N ARG A 222 -7.57 18.51 -4.02
CA ARG A 222 -8.67 18.30 -3.07
C ARG A 222 -10.00 18.28 -3.77
N LEU A 223 -10.83 17.34 -3.36
CA LEU A 223 -12.19 17.18 -3.81
C LEU A 223 -13.13 17.30 -2.61
N SER A 224 -14.23 18.02 -2.77
CA SER A 224 -15.29 18.07 -1.76
C SER A 224 -16.59 17.52 -2.36
N PHE A 225 -17.30 16.73 -1.60
CA PHE A 225 -18.51 16.03 -2.01
C PHE A 225 -19.73 16.47 -1.18
N ALA A 226 -20.92 16.27 -1.73
CA ALA A 226 -22.17 16.64 -1.07
C ALA A 226 -22.42 15.87 0.23
N ASP A 227 -21.91 14.63 0.32
CA ASP A 227 -22.01 13.78 1.51
C ASP A 227 -20.73 12.99 1.76
N ALA A 228 -20.69 12.22 2.84
CA ALA A 228 -19.53 11.40 3.21
C ALA A 228 -19.24 10.34 2.15
N ILE A 229 -17.95 10.19 1.82
CA ILE A 229 -17.46 9.20 0.86
C ILE A 229 -17.38 7.84 1.58
N ASP A 230 -18.05 6.82 1.04
CA ASP A 230 -17.89 5.45 1.52
C ASP A 230 -16.62 4.82 0.94
N PRO A 231 -15.60 4.49 1.77
CA PRO A 231 -14.38 3.86 1.28
C PRO A 231 -14.61 2.53 0.56
N SER A 232 -15.69 1.80 0.87
CA SER A 232 -16.00 0.52 0.24
C SER A 232 -16.37 0.70 -1.24
N VAL A 233 -17.05 1.80 -1.58
CA VAL A 233 -17.41 2.13 -2.96
C VAL A 233 -16.15 2.50 -3.76
N VAL A 234 -15.28 3.34 -3.20
CA VAL A 234 -14.01 3.73 -3.86
C VAL A 234 -13.11 2.50 -4.04
N LEU A 235 -13.06 1.62 -3.03
CA LEU A 235 -12.31 0.37 -3.08
C LEU A 235 -12.78 -0.55 -4.21
N GLN A 236 -14.10 -0.69 -4.38
CA GLN A 236 -14.69 -1.47 -5.47
C GLN A 236 -14.31 -0.88 -6.84
N GLN A 237 -14.41 0.44 -7.00
CA GLN A 237 -14.02 1.13 -8.23
C GLN A 237 -12.54 0.94 -8.56
N LEU A 238 -11.64 1.08 -7.58
CA LEU A 238 -10.21 0.85 -7.78
C LEU A 238 -9.94 -0.59 -8.21
N ARG A 239 -10.57 -1.57 -7.58
CA ARG A 239 -10.41 -2.98 -7.90
C ARG A 239 -10.84 -3.31 -9.33
N GLU A 240 -11.95 -2.71 -9.80
CA GLU A 240 -12.48 -2.91 -11.14
C GLU A 240 -11.67 -2.19 -12.23
N GLN A 241 -11.24 -0.96 -11.94
CA GLN A 241 -10.60 -0.09 -12.93
C GLN A 241 -9.08 -0.25 -13.00
N GLN A 242 -8.43 -0.79 -11.96
CA GLN A 242 -6.98 -0.88 -11.87
C GLN A 242 -6.50 -2.35 -11.73
N PRO A 243 -6.81 -3.22 -12.73
CA PRO A 243 -6.30 -4.58 -12.73
C PRO A 243 -4.76 -4.55 -12.76
N PHE A 244 -4.12 -5.52 -12.14
CA PHE A 244 -2.66 -5.64 -12.02
C PHE A 244 -1.98 -4.58 -11.14
N SER A 245 -2.75 -3.97 -10.23
CA SER A 245 -2.24 -3.06 -9.20
C SER A 245 -2.38 -3.67 -7.82
N TYR A 246 -1.53 -3.24 -6.88
CA TYR A 246 -1.74 -3.44 -5.46
C TYR A 246 -2.89 -2.54 -5.02
N ILE A 247 -4.00 -3.12 -4.60
CA ILE A 247 -5.12 -2.35 -4.06
C ILE A 247 -5.00 -2.35 -2.55
N PHE A 248 -5.05 -1.19 -1.95
CA PHE A 248 -4.96 -1.05 -0.50
C PHE A 248 -5.95 -0.01 0.03
N ALA A 249 -6.42 -0.24 1.24
CA ALA A 249 -7.14 0.72 2.06
C ALA A 249 -6.72 0.55 3.52
N PHE A 250 -6.48 1.64 4.23
CA PHE A 250 -6.20 1.66 5.66
C PHE A 250 -7.07 2.72 6.31
N GLU A 251 -8.10 2.27 7.01
CA GLU A 251 -9.09 3.14 7.65
C GLU A 251 -8.91 3.16 9.16
N GLN A 252 -8.88 4.36 9.70
CA GLN A 252 -8.85 4.61 11.14
C GLN A 252 -9.35 6.03 11.47
N GLU A 253 -9.95 6.17 12.63
CA GLU A 253 -10.45 7.48 13.14
C GLU A 253 -11.33 8.24 12.13
N GLY A 254 -12.11 7.52 11.32
CA GLY A 254 -12.97 8.12 10.30
C GLY A 254 -12.23 8.63 9.05
N GLN A 255 -10.96 8.28 8.89
CA GLN A 255 -10.16 8.62 7.72
C GLN A 255 -9.69 7.33 7.05
N CYS A 256 -9.66 7.31 5.71
CA CYS A 256 -9.19 6.16 4.95
C CYS A 256 -8.12 6.56 3.93
N PHE A 257 -6.91 6.04 4.10
CA PHE A 257 -5.86 6.13 3.09
C PHE A 257 -6.00 4.95 2.13
N ILE A 258 -6.25 5.23 0.85
CA ILE A 258 -6.66 4.25 -0.15
C ILE A 258 -5.95 4.48 -1.49
N GLY A 259 -5.69 3.42 -2.25
CA GLY A 259 -5.05 3.56 -3.55
C GLY A 259 -4.88 2.27 -4.32
N ALA A 260 -4.38 2.43 -5.56
CA ALA A 260 -4.08 1.35 -6.50
C ALA A 260 -2.67 1.52 -7.08
N SER A 261 -1.69 0.94 -6.42
CA SER A 261 -0.28 1.10 -6.78
C SER A 261 0.17 0.07 -7.83
N PRO A 262 0.81 0.48 -8.92
CA PRO A 262 1.46 -0.45 -9.82
C PRO A 262 2.82 -0.94 -9.32
N GLU A 263 3.37 -0.30 -8.26
CA GLU A 263 4.78 -0.43 -7.88
C GLU A 263 4.96 -1.30 -6.64
N GLN A 264 5.59 -2.48 -6.84
CA GLN A 264 6.09 -3.30 -5.76
C GLN A 264 7.35 -2.67 -5.18
N LEU A 265 7.40 -2.53 -3.87
CA LEU A 265 8.66 -2.20 -3.20
C LEU A 265 9.48 -3.48 -2.99
N VAL A 266 8.92 -4.43 -2.25
CA VAL A 266 9.56 -5.74 -2.02
C VAL A 266 8.53 -6.76 -1.54
N LYS A 267 8.73 -8.02 -1.94
CA LYS A 267 8.08 -9.21 -1.39
C LYS A 267 9.13 -10.14 -0.82
N LYS A 268 8.89 -10.71 0.35
CA LYS A 268 9.72 -11.74 0.95
C LYS A 268 8.87 -12.98 1.26
N GLU A 269 9.31 -14.11 0.77
CA GLU A 269 8.75 -15.44 1.07
C GLU A 269 9.86 -16.39 1.49
N LYS A 270 9.80 -16.86 2.73
CA LYS A 270 10.82 -17.75 3.33
C LYS A 270 12.23 -17.16 3.19
N ASP A 271 13.07 -17.81 2.41
CA ASP A 271 14.48 -17.46 2.20
C ASP A 271 14.72 -16.60 0.96
N THR A 272 13.66 -16.19 0.27
CA THR A 272 13.74 -15.46 -0.99
C THR A 272 13.04 -14.12 -0.88
N CYS A 273 13.65 -13.08 -1.42
CA CYS A 273 13.01 -11.79 -1.61
C CYS A 273 12.95 -11.43 -3.10
N TYR A 274 11.92 -10.69 -3.45
CA TYR A 274 11.61 -10.28 -4.81
C TYR A 274 11.38 -8.78 -4.83
N SER A 275 12.00 -8.10 -5.76
CA SER A 275 11.69 -6.72 -6.10
C SER A 275 11.72 -6.55 -7.61
N ILE A 276 11.07 -5.50 -8.08
CA ILE A 276 10.91 -5.23 -9.51
C ILE A 276 11.36 -3.80 -9.79
N CYS A 277 12.28 -3.62 -10.72
CA CYS A 277 12.55 -2.33 -11.31
C CYS A 277 11.60 -2.07 -12.48
N LEU A 278 10.78 -1.02 -12.37
CA LEU A 278 9.97 -0.46 -13.46
C LEU A 278 10.37 1.01 -13.63
N ALA A 279 11.34 1.27 -14.51
CA ALA A 279 11.80 2.60 -14.81
C ALA A 279 12.10 2.72 -16.31
N GLY A 280 11.84 3.87 -16.91
CA GLY A 280 11.78 4.02 -18.35
C GLY A 280 10.44 3.54 -18.92
N SER A 281 9.72 4.46 -19.58
CA SER A 281 8.34 4.19 -20.01
C SER A 281 8.04 4.86 -21.35
N ILE A 282 7.17 4.21 -22.13
CA ILE A 282 6.63 4.80 -23.34
C ILE A 282 5.17 4.38 -23.52
N ARG A 283 4.37 5.19 -24.18
CA ARG A 283 2.97 4.87 -24.52
C ARG A 283 2.87 3.58 -25.35
N ARG A 284 1.69 2.97 -25.36
CA ARG A 284 1.35 1.91 -26.31
C ARG A 284 1.15 2.48 -27.72
N GLY A 285 1.42 1.69 -28.71
CA GLY A 285 1.11 2.01 -30.10
C GLY A 285 -0.38 1.87 -30.42
N LYS A 286 -0.89 2.65 -31.36
CA LYS A 286 -2.27 2.52 -31.87
C LYS A 286 -2.44 1.27 -32.76
N THR A 287 -1.35 0.75 -33.33
CA THR A 287 -1.28 -0.49 -34.10
C THR A 287 -0.22 -1.40 -33.52
N LEU A 288 -0.28 -2.70 -33.79
CA LEU A 288 0.73 -3.65 -33.35
C LEU A 288 2.14 -3.28 -33.84
N GLN A 289 2.26 -2.82 -35.08
CA GLN A 289 3.53 -2.40 -35.68
C GLN A 289 4.12 -1.19 -34.95
N GLU A 290 3.31 -0.16 -34.70
CA GLU A 290 3.72 1.02 -33.92
C GLU A 290 4.13 0.63 -32.51
N ASP A 291 3.37 -0.25 -31.84
CA ASP A 291 3.65 -0.71 -30.49
C ASP A 291 4.99 -1.43 -30.39
N GLU A 292 5.33 -2.28 -31.37
CA GLU A 292 6.63 -2.94 -31.46
C GLU A 292 7.78 -1.94 -31.73
N GLN A 293 7.55 -0.94 -32.57
CA GLN A 293 8.55 0.12 -32.85
C GLN A 293 8.84 0.93 -31.60
N LEU A 294 7.80 1.36 -30.88
CA LEU A 294 7.94 2.10 -29.63
C LEU A 294 8.66 1.26 -28.55
N GLY A 295 8.34 -0.03 -28.44
CA GLY A 295 9.03 -0.93 -27.53
C GLY A 295 10.51 -1.12 -27.89
N LYS A 296 10.84 -1.31 -29.17
CA LYS A 296 12.21 -1.38 -29.64
C LYS A 296 12.97 -0.07 -29.40
N TRP A 297 12.32 1.08 -29.62
CA TRP A 297 12.91 2.37 -29.32
C TRP A 297 13.28 2.47 -27.83
N LEU A 298 12.33 2.17 -26.93
CA LEU A 298 12.54 2.21 -25.46
C LEU A 298 13.70 1.31 -25.03
N MET A 299 13.81 0.11 -25.60
CA MET A 299 14.88 -0.84 -25.31
C MET A 299 16.27 -0.40 -25.80
N ASN A 300 16.36 0.62 -26.64
CA ASN A 300 17.61 1.14 -27.18
C ASN A 300 17.86 2.60 -26.80
N ASP A 301 16.95 3.25 -26.08
CA ASP A 301 17.12 4.62 -25.63
C ASP A 301 18.08 4.71 -24.45
N GLU A 302 19.25 5.29 -24.68
CA GLU A 302 20.32 5.36 -23.68
C GLU A 302 19.89 6.09 -22.39
N LYS A 303 19.03 7.11 -22.48
CA LYS A 303 18.57 7.88 -21.31
C LYS A 303 17.71 6.98 -20.42
N ASN A 304 16.70 6.33 -20.98
CA ASN A 304 15.82 5.43 -20.25
C ASN A 304 16.58 4.22 -19.68
N LEU A 305 17.53 3.65 -20.44
CA LEU A 305 18.37 2.55 -19.97
C LEU A 305 19.28 2.96 -18.79
N ARG A 306 19.87 4.14 -18.81
CA ARG A 306 20.67 4.65 -17.69
C ARG A 306 19.80 4.86 -16.45
N GLU A 307 18.64 5.48 -16.59
CA GLU A 307 17.71 5.68 -15.47
C GLU A 307 17.30 4.33 -14.88
N HIS A 308 16.94 3.37 -15.72
CA HIS A 308 16.59 2.00 -15.31
C HIS A 308 17.74 1.33 -14.54
N GLN A 309 18.96 1.41 -15.06
CA GLN A 309 20.15 0.80 -14.45
C GLN A 309 20.45 1.38 -13.05
N PHE A 310 20.24 2.68 -12.84
CA PHE A 310 20.37 3.29 -11.50
C PHE A 310 19.39 2.68 -10.49
N VAL A 311 18.13 2.48 -10.89
CA VAL A 311 17.13 1.87 -10.01
C VAL A 311 17.46 0.39 -9.75
N VAL A 312 17.87 -0.36 -10.76
CA VAL A 312 18.31 -1.75 -10.61
C VAL A 312 19.49 -1.86 -9.64
N GLN A 313 20.48 -1.00 -9.78
CA GLN A 313 21.67 -1.01 -8.92
C GLN A 313 21.31 -0.72 -7.45
N MET A 314 20.43 0.24 -7.19
CA MET A 314 19.96 0.54 -5.83
C MET A 314 19.20 -0.64 -5.21
N ILE A 315 18.27 -1.26 -5.98
CA ILE A 315 17.56 -2.45 -5.52
C ILE A 315 18.53 -3.59 -5.22
N LYS A 316 19.52 -3.79 -6.09
CA LYS A 316 20.57 -4.79 -5.91
C LYS A 316 21.34 -4.56 -4.60
N GLU A 317 21.82 -3.35 -4.34
CA GLU A 317 22.58 -3.01 -3.13
C GLU A 317 21.73 -3.24 -1.86
N ALA A 318 20.46 -2.84 -1.87
CA ALA A 318 19.55 -3.05 -0.75
C ALA A 318 19.32 -4.55 -0.48
N ILE A 319 19.21 -5.37 -1.52
CA ILE A 319 19.02 -6.81 -1.39
C ILE A 319 20.33 -7.51 -1.00
N GLU A 320 21.48 -7.11 -1.54
CA GLU A 320 22.80 -7.63 -1.19
C GLU A 320 23.16 -7.37 0.30
N ALA A 321 22.63 -6.30 0.89
CA ALA A 321 22.81 -6.01 2.32
C ALA A 321 22.20 -7.08 3.24
N VAL A 322 21.18 -7.82 2.77
CA VAL A 322 20.42 -8.77 3.59
C VAL A 322 20.39 -10.20 3.05
N CYS A 323 20.72 -10.42 1.78
CA CYS A 323 20.72 -11.72 1.11
C CYS A 323 22.12 -12.15 0.69
N LYS A 324 22.40 -13.45 0.73
CA LYS A 324 23.74 -13.97 0.36
C LYS A 324 23.96 -14.08 -1.13
N ARG A 325 22.92 -14.08 -1.94
CA ARG A 325 22.99 -14.18 -3.39
C ARG A 325 21.91 -13.32 -4.02
N VAL A 326 22.26 -12.61 -5.09
CA VAL A 326 21.33 -11.81 -5.87
C VAL A 326 21.39 -12.24 -7.33
N GLN A 327 20.22 -12.45 -7.93
CA GLN A 327 20.06 -12.80 -9.33
C GLN A 327 19.37 -11.64 -10.05
N ILE A 328 19.98 -11.17 -11.13
CA ILE A 328 19.47 -10.09 -11.98
C ILE A 328 19.72 -10.48 -13.44
N PRO A 329 18.74 -10.39 -14.33
CA PRO A 329 18.95 -10.54 -15.77
C PRO A 329 19.98 -9.53 -16.30
N SER A 330 20.76 -9.93 -17.29
CA SER A 330 21.81 -9.08 -17.90
C SER A 330 21.26 -7.89 -18.69
N SER A 331 19.99 -7.93 -19.07
CA SER A 331 19.30 -6.86 -19.78
C SER A 331 17.85 -6.75 -19.34
N PRO A 332 17.24 -5.55 -19.37
CA PRO A 332 15.84 -5.36 -19.09
C PRO A 332 14.96 -6.05 -20.13
N GLN A 333 13.72 -6.31 -19.78
CA GLN A 333 12.65 -6.79 -20.65
C GLN A 333 11.60 -5.68 -20.83
N LEU A 334 10.69 -5.84 -21.77
CA LEU A 334 9.51 -4.97 -21.90
C LEU A 334 8.33 -5.57 -21.16
N LEU A 335 7.76 -4.82 -20.23
CA LEU A 335 6.46 -5.10 -19.63
C LEU A 335 5.42 -4.22 -20.32
N LYS A 336 4.49 -4.84 -21.04
CA LYS A 336 3.40 -4.16 -21.74
C LYS A 336 2.14 -4.20 -20.88
N LEU A 337 1.70 -3.02 -20.41
CA LEU A 337 0.42 -2.82 -19.75
C LEU A 337 -0.62 -2.27 -20.76
N GLN A 338 -1.83 -2.01 -20.30
CA GLN A 338 -2.94 -1.58 -21.19
C GLN A 338 -2.62 -0.30 -21.98
N HIS A 339 -2.07 0.73 -21.34
CA HIS A 339 -1.86 2.05 -21.94
C HIS A 339 -0.39 2.47 -22.04
N ILE A 340 0.52 1.71 -21.43
CA ILE A 340 1.93 2.03 -21.33
C ILE A 340 2.78 0.76 -21.38
N GLN A 341 4.02 0.88 -21.84
CA GLN A 341 5.03 -0.16 -21.72
C GLN A 341 6.25 0.37 -20.97
N HIS A 342 6.88 -0.50 -20.17
CA HIS A 342 8.01 -0.15 -19.30
C HIS A 342 9.21 -1.06 -19.57
N LEU A 343 10.40 -0.54 -19.28
CA LEU A 343 11.54 -1.41 -18.99
C LEU A 343 11.29 -2.11 -17.65
N TYR A 344 11.55 -3.42 -17.65
CA TYR A 344 11.28 -4.31 -16.52
C TYR A 344 12.51 -5.15 -16.21
N THR A 345 12.94 -5.16 -14.94
CA THR A 345 14.00 -6.06 -14.47
C THR A 345 13.61 -6.62 -13.10
N PRO A 346 13.41 -7.95 -12.98
CA PRO A 346 13.24 -8.59 -11.68
C PRO A 346 14.59 -8.69 -10.98
N VAL A 347 14.59 -8.47 -9.67
CA VAL A 347 15.74 -8.65 -8.78
C VAL A 347 15.35 -9.66 -7.71
N ILE A 348 16.04 -10.80 -7.67
CA ILE A 348 15.74 -11.90 -6.76
C ILE A 348 16.90 -12.10 -5.82
N GLY A 349 16.63 -11.97 -4.50
CA GLY A 349 17.59 -12.27 -3.44
C GLY A 349 17.31 -13.65 -2.85
N GLU A 350 18.35 -14.42 -2.62
CA GLU A 350 18.28 -15.75 -2.02
C GLU A 350 19.04 -15.82 -0.70
N LYS A 351 18.64 -16.77 0.17
CA LYS A 351 19.24 -17.01 1.49
C LYS A 351 19.14 -15.79 2.42
N CYS A 352 17.95 -15.20 2.46
CA CYS A 352 17.61 -14.01 3.25
C CYS A 352 16.99 -14.37 4.62
N ARG A 353 17.28 -15.54 5.22
CA ARG A 353 16.61 -16.08 6.42
C ARG A 353 16.61 -15.16 7.62
N ALA A 354 17.70 -14.44 7.84
CA ALA A 354 17.87 -13.59 9.02
C ALA A 354 17.14 -12.23 8.89
N ALA A 355 16.73 -11.85 7.68
CA ALA A 355 16.08 -10.58 7.41
C ALA A 355 14.55 -10.73 7.44
N SER A 356 13.85 -9.75 8.01
CA SER A 356 12.41 -9.58 7.80
C SER A 356 12.16 -8.75 6.53
N VAL A 357 10.92 -8.76 6.04
CA VAL A 357 10.54 -7.86 4.94
C VAL A 357 10.77 -6.38 5.32
N LEU A 358 10.57 -6.01 6.59
CA LEU A 358 10.77 -4.62 7.07
C LEU A 358 12.22 -4.17 7.02
N SER A 359 13.19 -5.05 7.31
CA SER A 359 14.60 -4.70 7.19
C SER A 359 15.01 -4.41 5.74
N ILE A 360 14.36 -5.05 4.75
CA ILE A 360 14.57 -4.76 3.34
C ILE A 360 13.89 -3.45 2.94
N VAL A 361 12.66 -3.24 3.41
CA VAL A 361 11.90 -1.98 3.18
C VAL A 361 12.71 -0.77 3.67
N GLU A 362 13.33 -0.85 4.84
CA GLU A 362 14.17 0.20 5.40
C GLU A 362 15.33 0.57 4.47
N GLN A 363 15.99 -0.42 3.88
CA GLN A 363 17.09 -0.21 2.94
C GLN A 363 16.62 0.43 1.62
N MET A 364 15.42 0.09 1.19
CA MET A 364 14.90 0.53 -0.11
C MET A 364 14.17 1.88 -0.06
N HIS A 365 13.58 2.26 1.08
CA HIS A 365 12.74 3.46 1.13
C HIS A 365 13.54 4.73 1.45
N PRO A 366 13.28 5.85 0.72
CA PRO A 366 12.57 5.89 -0.55
C PRO A 366 13.49 5.50 -1.72
N THR A 367 12.89 4.90 -2.75
CA THR A 367 13.59 4.59 -3.99
C THR A 367 13.93 5.86 -4.79
N PRO A 368 14.88 5.83 -5.74
CA PRO A 368 15.14 6.96 -6.64
C PRO A 368 13.93 7.35 -7.50
N ALA A 369 13.00 6.41 -7.73
CA ALA A 369 11.76 6.67 -8.46
C ALA A 369 10.79 7.57 -7.67
N LEU A 370 10.95 7.70 -6.35
CA LEU A 370 10.06 8.43 -5.45
C LEU A 370 10.72 9.57 -4.69
N GLY A 371 12.02 9.45 -4.44
CA GLY A 371 12.84 10.46 -3.78
C GLY A 371 13.73 11.20 -4.76
N GLY A 372 14.67 10.50 -5.38
CA GLY A 372 15.66 11.04 -6.29
C GLY A 372 17.07 10.52 -6.00
N THR A 373 18.08 11.14 -6.62
CA THR A 373 19.49 10.72 -6.57
C THR A 373 20.43 11.91 -6.48
N PRO A 374 21.45 11.90 -5.59
CA PRO A 374 21.67 10.98 -4.48
C PRO A 374 20.57 11.11 -3.41
N ARG A 375 20.21 9.98 -2.78
CA ARG A 375 19.04 9.83 -1.89
C ARG A 375 18.97 10.92 -0.81
N GLU A 376 20.01 11.09 -0.02
CA GLU A 376 20.00 12.04 1.11
C GLU A 376 19.79 13.49 0.67
N LYS A 377 20.48 13.89 -0.42
CA LYS A 377 20.36 15.24 -0.98
C LYS A 377 18.98 15.49 -1.56
N ALA A 378 18.43 14.49 -2.27
CA ALA A 378 17.10 14.57 -2.87
C ALA A 378 16.00 14.68 -1.81
N ILE A 379 16.06 13.90 -0.72
CA ILE A 379 15.09 13.96 0.39
C ILE A 379 15.17 15.33 1.08
N LYS A 380 16.36 15.89 1.27
CA LYS A 380 16.53 17.22 1.83
C LYS A 380 15.87 18.28 0.94
N GLU A 381 16.11 18.23 -0.38
CA GLU A 381 15.47 19.16 -1.34
C GLU A 381 13.95 19.02 -1.31
N ILE A 382 13.39 17.79 -1.31
CA ILE A 382 11.95 17.55 -1.20
C ILE A 382 11.39 18.21 0.07
N ARG A 383 12.06 18.02 1.21
CA ARG A 383 11.63 18.58 2.49
C ARG A 383 11.57 20.10 2.49
N GLU A 384 12.53 20.75 1.82
CA GLU A 384 12.65 22.21 1.77
C GLU A 384 11.81 22.85 0.68
N ALA A 385 11.73 22.21 -0.50
CA ALA A 385 11.11 22.81 -1.69
C ALA A 385 9.63 22.45 -1.85
N GLU A 386 9.22 21.25 -1.41
CA GLU A 386 7.86 20.76 -1.61
C GLU A 386 6.91 21.38 -0.58
N PRO A 387 5.85 22.08 -1.04
CA PRO A 387 4.88 22.72 -0.14
C PRO A 387 3.96 21.70 0.57
N LEU A 388 4.03 20.43 0.18
CA LEU A 388 3.20 19.33 0.64
C LEU A 388 3.88 18.55 1.79
N ASP A 389 3.11 18.18 2.81
CA ASP A 389 3.43 17.05 3.68
C ASP A 389 2.83 15.79 3.05
N ARG A 390 3.68 14.89 2.58
CA ARG A 390 3.26 13.65 1.91
C ARG A 390 2.58 12.67 2.86
N GLY A 391 2.87 12.75 4.16
CA GLY A 391 2.41 11.73 5.10
C GLY A 391 2.79 10.32 4.63
N TRP A 392 1.78 9.48 4.35
CA TRP A 392 1.98 8.12 3.83
C TRP A 392 2.00 8.03 2.30
N TYR A 393 1.72 9.11 1.58
CA TYR A 393 1.85 9.13 0.12
C TYR A 393 3.29 8.87 -0.31
N ALA A 394 3.47 8.01 -1.32
CA ALA A 394 4.75 7.56 -1.88
C ALA A 394 5.66 6.82 -0.85
N ALA A 395 5.09 6.33 0.24
CA ALA A 395 5.77 5.61 1.30
C ALA A 395 5.39 4.11 1.31
N PRO A 396 6.09 3.26 2.09
CA PRO A 396 5.76 1.85 2.15
C PRO A 396 4.41 1.59 2.82
N ILE A 397 3.58 0.75 2.20
CA ILE A 397 2.36 0.19 2.79
C ILE A 397 2.32 -1.30 2.48
N GLY A 398 1.94 -2.13 3.46
CA GLY A 398 1.91 -3.58 3.26
C GLY A 398 1.72 -4.36 4.54
N TRP A 399 2.11 -5.62 4.50
CA TRP A 399 1.89 -6.56 5.58
C TRP A 399 3.15 -7.41 5.88
N MET A 400 3.20 -7.95 7.10
CA MET A 400 4.22 -8.90 7.54
C MET A 400 3.58 -9.97 8.42
N ASP A 401 4.03 -11.24 8.24
CA ASP A 401 3.63 -12.37 9.09
C ASP A 401 4.60 -12.61 10.26
N ALA A 402 4.31 -13.66 11.03
CA ALA A 402 5.10 -14.06 12.19
C ALA A 402 6.53 -14.50 11.84
N GLU A 403 6.77 -14.97 10.61
CA GLU A 403 8.08 -15.45 10.14
C GLU A 403 8.89 -14.34 9.47
N GLY A 404 8.36 -13.12 9.43
CA GLY A 404 8.98 -11.98 8.76
C GLY A 404 8.85 -12.02 7.24
N ASN A 405 7.99 -12.91 6.70
CA ASN A 405 7.56 -12.81 5.31
C ASN A 405 6.57 -11.66 5.18
N GLY A 406 6.41 -11.17 3.96
CA GLY A 406 5.49 -10.07 3.73
C GLY A 406 5.67 -9.44 2.37
N GLU A 407 4.83 -8.46 2.13
CA GLU A 407 4.86 -7.71 0.89
C GLU A 407 4.49 -6.25 1.13
N PHE A 408 5.29 -5.36 0.56
CA PHE A 408 5.10 -3.92 0.61
C PHE A 408 5.07 -3.35 -0.79
N ALA A 409 4.10 -2.48 -1.02
CA ALA A 409 4.00 -1.61 -2.19
C ALA A 409 4.39 -0.18 -1.82
N VAL A 410 4.65 0.63 -2.83
CA VAL A 410 4.77 2.07 -2.70
C VAL A 410 3.38 2.68 -2.79
N ALA A 411 2.97 3.49 -1.83
CA ALA A 411 1.63 4.07 -1.75
C ALA A 411 1.45 5.26 -2.70
N ILE A 412 1.53 5.00 -4.02
CA ILE A 412 1.22 5.96 -5.09
C ILE A 412 -0.14 5.65 -5.72
N ARG A 413 -0.63 6.53 -6.60
CA ARG A 413 -2.00 6.45 -7.14
C ARG A 413 -3.00 6.33 -6.01
N SER A 414 -2.88 7.22 -5.03
CA SER A 414 -3.58 7.11 -3.74
C SER A 414 -4.17 8.43 -3.29
N GLY A 415 -5.07 8.35 -2.35
CA GLY A 415 -5.69 9.49 -1.72
C GLY A 415 -6.09 9.22 -0.27
N LEU A 416 -6.36 10.30 0.45
CA LEU A 416 -6.85 10.29 1.82
C LEU A 416 -8.31 10.78 1.84
N LEU A 417 -9.23 9.91 2.23
CA LEU A 417 -10.65 10.21 2.39
C LEU A 417 -10.91 10.64 3.83
N GLN A 418 -11.58 11.80 4.02
CA GLN A 418 -11.85 12.40 5.32
C GLN A 418 -13.30 12.95 5.35
N GLY A 419 -14.27 12.07 5.61
CA GLY A 419 -15.68 12.42 5.55
C GLY A 419 -16.12 12.83 4.15
N LYS A 420 -16.45 14.10 3.93
CA LYS A 420 -16.86 14.65 2.64
C LYS A 420 -15.70 15.09 1.74
N GLU A 421 -14.48 14.98 2.20
CA GLU A 421 -13.30 15.45 1.47
C GLU A 421 -12.39 14.28 1.05
N ALA A 422 -11.77 14.43 -0.11
CA ALA A 422 -10.70 13.57 -0.58
C ALA A 422 -9.50 14.41 -0.98
N SER A 423 -8.32 14.06 -0.45
CA SER A 423 -7.03 14.57 -0.92
C SER A 423 -6.37 13.50 -1.77
N ILE A 424 -6.08 13.78 -3.02
CA ILE A 424 -5.37 12.87 -3.93
C ILE A 424 -3.99 13.43 -4.27
N PHE A 425 -3.04 12.52 -4.51
CA PHE A 425 -1.64 12.87 -4.64
C PHE A 425 -1.03 12.35 -5.94
N ALA A 426 -0.12 13.14 -6.54
CA ALA A 426 0.68 12.73 -7.68
C ALA A 426 2.05 13.40 -7.63
N GLY A 427 3.07 12.76 -8.22
CA GLY A 427 4.43 13.31 -8.31
C GLY A 427 5.09 12.96 -9.65
N CYS A 428 6.09 13.73 -10.03
CA CYS A 428 6.92 13.50 -11.19
C CYS A 428 8.40 13.62 -10.86
N GLY A 429 9.25 12.98 -11.68
CA GLY A 429 10.70 13.03 -11.55
C GLY A 429 11.29 14.22 -12.29
N VAL A 430 11.87 15.16 -11.57
CA VAL A 430 12.51 16.35 -12.11
C VAL A 430 13.99 16.11 -12.34
N VAL A 431 14.48 16.40 -13.54
CA VAL A 431 15.87 16.34 -13.97
C VAL A 431 16.29 17.66 -14.60
N GLY A 432 17.57 17.83 -14.96
CA GLY A 432 18.11 19.12 -15.43
C GLY A 432 17.53 19.62 -16.75
N ASP A 433 16.99 18.76 -17.60
CA ASP A 433 16.34 19.04 -18.86
C ASP A 433 14.79 18.99 -18.80
N SER A 434 14.20 18.81 -17.62
CA SER A 434 12.75 18.86 -17.41
C SER A 434 12.17 20.22 -17.77
N ASP A 435 10.92 20.21 -18.30
CA ASP A 435 10.10 21.39 -18.47
C ASP A 435 8.99 21.44 -17.42
N PRO A 436 8.86 22.51 -16.62
CA PRO A 436 7.91 22.58 -15.50
C PRO A 436 6.45 22.35 -15.91
N MET A 437 6.06 22.78 -17.12
CA MET A 437 4.68 22.59 -17.56
C MET A 437 4.44 21.15 -18.04
N SER A 438 5.41 20.53 -18.68
CA SER A 438 5.36 19.12 -19.05
C SER A 438 5.24 18.23 -17.80
N GLU A 439 6.02 18.53 -16.76
CA GLU A 439 5.96 17.80 -15.47
C GLU A 439 4.59 17.99 -14.78
N TYR A 440 4.04 19.20 -14.86
CA TYR A 440 2.70 19.49 -14.36
C TYR A 440 1.64 18.66 -15.08
N GLU A 441 1.67 18.59 -16.42
CA GLU A 441 0.73 17.77 -17.19
C GLU A 441 0.89 16.28 -16.90
N GLU A 442 2.12 15.79 -16.71
CA GLU A 442 2.37 14.39 -16.27
C GLU A 442 1.68 14.07 -14.95
N THR A 443 1.73 14.99 -13.98
CA THR A 443 1.05 14.77 -12.71
C THR A 443 -0.47 14.74 -12.84
N LYS A 444 -1.06 15.49 -13.79
CA LYS A 444 -2.50 15.40 -14.08
C LYS A 444 -2.92 14.00 -14.51
N VAL A 445 -2.13 13.39 -15.41
CA VAL A 445 -2.38 12.00 -15.85
C VAL A 445 -2.30 11.03 -14.65
N LYS A 446 -1.38 11.29 -13.72
CA LYS A 446 -1.20 10.43 -12.53
C LYS A 446 -2.31 10.57 -11.49
N PHE A 447 -3.12 11.62 -11.51
CA PHE A 447 -4.34 11.73 -10.71
C PHE A 447 -5.50 10.87 -11.24
N THR A 448 -5.52 10.55 -12.54
CA THR A 448 -6.65 9.91 -13.23
C THR A 448 -7.17 8.65 -12.49
N PRO A 449 -6.34 7.70 -12.01
CA PRO A 449 -6.85 6.52 -11.33
C PRO A 449 -7.71 6.85 -10.11
N MET A 450 -7.30 7.83 -9.31
CA MET A 450 -8.07 8.24 -8.14
C MET A 450 -9.29 9.08 -8.50
N LEU A 451 -9.19 9.97 -9.50
CA LEU A 451 -10.33 10.75 -9.98
C LEU A 451 -11.43 9.82 -10.52
N SER A 452 -11.07 8.87 -11.36
CA SER A 452 -12.01 7.91 -11.92
C SER A 452 -12.67 7.05 -10.81
N ALA A 453 -11.89 6.57 -9.83
CA ALA A 453 -12.42 5.82 -8.70
C ALA A 453 -13.32 6.65 -7.77
N LEU A 454 -13.20 7.97 -7.78
CA LEU A 454 -14.05 8.93 -7.08
C LEU A 454 -15.23 9.43 -7.95
N GLY A 455 -15.45 8.83 -9.13
CA GLY A 455 -16.55 9.19 -10.04
C GLY A 455 -16.39 10.53 -10.75
N VAL A 456 -15.15 11.02 -10.87
CA VAL A 456 -14.85 12.28 -11.53
C VAL A 456 -14.32 11.99 -12.93
N GLU A 457 -15.17 12.17 -13.91
CA GLU A 457 -14.76 12.18 -15.32
C GLU A 457 -14.06 13.51 -15.63
N ARG A 458 -12.93 13.46 -16.32
CA ARG A 458 -12.34 14.65 -16.91
C ARG A 458 -12.93 14.81 -18.31
N ASP A 459 -13.53 15.95 -18.56
CA ASP A 459 -13.67 16.43 -19.94
C ASP A 459 -12.25 16.55 -20.54
N GLU A 460 -12.01 15.82 -21.63
CA GLU A 460 -10.74 15.77 -22.36
C GLU A 460 -10.31 17.13 -22.91
#